data_7e066b30641fb039873b23dca4333002
#
_entry.id   7e066b30641fb039873b23dca4333002
#
_cell.length_a   1.000
_cell.length_b   1.000
_cell.length_c   1.000
_cell.angle_alpha   90.00
_cell.angle_beta   90.00
_cell.angle_gamma   90.00
#
_symmetry.space_group_name_H-M   'P 1'
#
loop_
_entity.id
_entity.type
_entity.pdbx_description
1 polymer ?
#
loop_
_entity_poly.entity_id
_entity_poly.type
_entity_poly.pdbx_seq_one_letter_code
_entity_poly.pdbx_strand_id
1 'polypeptide(L)'
;MSILSSPPLSGDNNVEMNSLSPTFSTLIAPLEAQLPYLTPLASRSNRPLDYTFDFQVRALVYYHTEAFTSAQDLLQAAPEDPLANQLIVPSTGLGESTFYEANVTRGSQQLLELVDRLAKKVSKQLKVPHPALGALVAIDGSLIDASLSMGWAEYTSTRHKAKAHLGFDLNWGLPRQLALTEGNGAERAFVSTFLEPDETGVLDRGYVDYQGFDRWIDEGKHFVARIRKNAHREVLESRPIPPGTALFFFAKVRLGDEAHRMRHPLFLVGFKSRGTIYWLVTDRADLSAEQIAFIFALRWEIESFFAWWKKHLEVYHLISRNPHGVLLQLLAGLVTYLLLVLYFHQQYGERPSLRRLRQVRRQIRQETAIAYLTIYNMDILLALILILGYQRQANS
;
A
#
# COMPACT_ATOMS: atom_id res chain seq x y z
N MET A 1 9.45 25.00 38.10
CA MET A 1 8.49 24.00 37.60
C MET A 1 9.26 22.73 37.37
N SER A 2 9.19 21.80 38.31
CA SER A 2 9.86 20.50 38.24
C SER A 2 9.11 19.60 37.28
N ILE A 3 9.77 19.22 36.22
CA ILE A 3 9.35 18.18 35.29
C ILE A 3 9.23 16.89 36.12
N LEU A 4 8.02 16.37 36.29
CA LEU A 4 7.79 15.04 36.85
C LEU A 4 8.46 14.03 35.91
N SER A 5 9.64 13.57 36.28
CA SER A 5 10.27 12.42 35.66
C SER A 5 9.39 11.20 35.92
N SER A 6 8.87 10.59 34.88
CA SER A 6 8.13 9.32 34.95
C SER A 6 9.03 8.29 35.65
N PRO A 7 8.54 7.51 36.63
CA PRO A 7 9.33 6.45 37.22
C PRO A 7 9.71 5.41 36.16
N PRO A 8 10.93 4.83 36.22
CA PRO A 8 11.33 3.79 35.31
C PRO A 8 10.38 2.57 35.48
N LEU A 9 9.94 2.01 34.35
CA LEU A 9 9.09 0.82 34.26
C LEU A 9 9.85 -0.47 34.67
N SER A 10 10.39 -0.52 35.89
CA SER A 10 11.11 -1.68 36.43
C SER A 10 10.23 -2.43 37.45
N GLY A 11 9.22 -3.07 36.99
CA GLY A 11 8.42 -4.05 37.73
C GLY A 11 7.99 -5.15 36.78
N ASP A 12 7.84 -6.38 37.22
CA ASP A 12 7.46 -7.56 36.45
C ASP A 12 6.26 -7.30 35.51
N ASN A 13 6.53 -6.72 34.36
CA ASN A 13 5.52 -6.22 33.43
C ASN A 13 5.28 -7.22 32.30
N ASN A 14 4.79 -8.42 32.62
CA ASN A 14 4.08 -9.29 31.68
C ASN A 14 2.61 -8.84 31.54
N VAL A 15 2.38 -7.54 31.34
CA VAL A 15 1.06 -7.08 30.91
C VAL A 15 0.94 -7.44 29.44
N GLU A 16 0.02 -8.35 29.12
CA GLU A 16 -0.20 -8.73 27.73
C GLU A 16 -0.67 -7.50 26.93
N MET A 17 -0.20 -7.36 25.69
CA MET A 17 -0.59 -6.28 24.78
C MET A 17 -2.11 -6.17 24.64
N ASN A 18 -2.82 -7.31 24.72
CA ASN A 18 -4.27 -7.38 24.70
C ASN A 18 -4.92 -6.63 25.89
N SER A 19 -4.23 -6.52 27.03
CA SER A 19 -4.73 -5.76 28.18
C SER A 19 -4.49 -4.26 28.08
N LEU A 20 -3.50 -3.82 27.27
CA LEU A 20 -3.21 -2.39 27.05
C LEU A 20 -4.15 -1.77 26.02
N SER A 21 -4.36 -2.44 24.88
CA SER A 21 -5.30 -1.99 23.85
C SER A 21 -5.92 -3.17 23.11
N PRO A 22 -7.14 -3.60 23.49
CA PRO A 22 -7.87 -4.63 22.77
C PRO A 22 -8.09 -4.30 21.30
N THR A 23 -8.29 -3.03 20.97
CA THR A 23 -8.45 -2.55 19.60
C THR A 23 -7.19 -2.78 18.78
N PHE A 24 -6.02 -2.39 19.30
CA PHE A 24 -4.75 -2.61 18.60
C PHE A 24 -4.43 -4.10 18.48
N SER A 25 -4.64 -4.87 19.53
CA SER A 25 -4.46 -6.33 19.52
C SER A 25 -5.32 -7.00 18.45
N THR A 26 -6.59 -6.60 18.33
CA THR A 26 -7.48 -7.11 17.28
C THR A 26 -7.00 -6.69 15.89
N LEU A 27 -6.51 -5.45 15.74
CA LEU A 27 -5.99 -4.92 14.50
C LEU A 27 -4.79 -5.72 13.99
N ILE A 28 -3.83 -6.06 14.87
CA ILE A 28 -2.59 -6.74 14.47
C ILE A 28 -2.67 -8.26 14.50
N ALA A 29 -3.69 -8.87 15.10
CA ALA A 29 -3.84 -10.33 15.18
C ALA A 29 -3.71 -11.05 13.83
N PRO A 30 -4.23 -10.52 12.70
CA PRO A 30 -4.01 -11.14 11.38
C PRO A 30 -2.54 -11.15 10.95
N LEU A 31 -1.74 -10.14 11.33
CA LEU A 31 -0.30 -10.08 11.09
C LEU A 31 0.40 -11.16 11.94
N GLU A 32 0.15 -11.17 13.24
CA GLU A 32 0.78 -12.10 14.18
C GLU A 32 0.58 -13.56 13.78
N ALA A 33 -0.62 -13.88 13.30
CA ALA A 33 -0.93 -15.20 12.77
C ALA A 33 -0.11 -15.59 11.52
N GLN A 34 0.52 -14.65 10.82
CA GLN A 34 1.36 -14.93 9.64
C GLN A 34 2.86 -15.00 9.98
N LEU A 35 3.32 -14.37 11.06
CA LEU A 35 4.74 -14.30 11.41
C LEU A 35 5.45 -15.67 11.40
N PRO A 36 4.87 -16.76 11.95
CA PRO A 36 5.52 -18.08 11.98
C PRO A 36 5.74 -18.70 10.59
N TYR A 37 5.05 -18.23 9.58
CA TYR A 37 5.08 -18.77 8.22
C TYR A 37 5.93 -17.94 7.25
N LEU A 38 6.56 -16.86 7.73
CA LEU A 38 7.44 -16.04 6.91
C LEU A 38 8.83 -16.66 6.81
N THR A 39 9.52 -16.37 5.72
CA THR A 39 10.93 -16.74 5.59
C THR A 39 11.73 -16.13 6.73
N PRO A 40 12.51 -16.92 7.51
CA PRO A 40 13.33 -16.40 8.59
C PRO A 40 14.30 -15.33 8.10
N LEU A 41 14.58 -14.33 8.94
CA LEU A 41 15.66 -13.37 8.65
C LEU A 41 16.99 -14.10 8.51
N ALA A 42 17.73 -13.79 7.46
CA ALA A 42 19.11 -14.27 7.32
C ALA A 42 19.96 -13.69 8.46
N SER A 43 20.47 -14.54 9.34
CA SER A 43 21.39 -14.14 10.39
C SER A 43 22.79 -13.95 9.81
N ARG A 44 23.43 -12.81 10.08
CA ARG A 44 24.84 -12.56 9.73
C ARG A 44 25.82 -13.13 10.75
N SER A 45 25.31 -13.64 11.87
CA SER A 45 26.12 -14.21 12.96
C SER A 45 25.32 -15.32 13.64
N ASN A 46 26.00 -16.19 14.40
CA ASN A 46 25.36 -17.23 15.22
C ASN A 46 24.64 -16.68 16.46
N ARG A 47 24.58 -15.36 16.64
CA ARG A 47 23.85 -14.75 17.76
C ARG A 47 22.39 -14.46 17.36
N PRO A 48 21.43 -14.81 18.22
CA PRO A 48 20.04 -14.38 18.03
C PRO A 48 19.93 -12.86 17.94
N LEU A 49 19.00 -12.39 17.12
CA LEU A 49 18.71 -10.95 17.05
C LEU A 49 17.82 -10.55 18.24
N ASP A 50 18.24 -9.61 19.06
CA ASP A 50 17.43 -9.07 20.15
C ASP A 50 16.24 -8.27 19.58
N TYR A 51 16.49 -7.42 18.58
CA TYR A 51 15.45 -6.73 17.82
C TYR A 51 15.06 -7.56 16.60
N THR A 52 14.07 -8.42 16.80
CA THR A 52 13.58 -9.37 15.79
C THR A 52 12.71 -8.68 14.73
N PHE A 53 12.35 -9.43 13.67
CA PHE A 53 11.40 -8.93 12.67
C PHE A 53 10.01 -8.63 13.27
N ASP A 54 9.61 -9.38 14.29
CA ASP A 54 8.34 -9.17 14.98
C ASP A 54 8.25 -7.78 15.63
N PHE A 55 9.31 -7.38 16.36
CA PHE A 55 9.41 -6.02 16.90
C PHE A 55 9.41 -4.98 15.78
N GLN A 56 10.20 -5.22 14.72
CA GLN A 56 10.34 -4.29 13.61
C GLN A 56 9.02 -4.05 12.89
N VAL A 57 8.29 -5.10 12.54
CA VAL A 57 7.01 -4.94 11.80
C VAL A 57 5.92 -4.34 12.68
N ARG A 58 5.84 -4.70 13.97
CA ARG A 58 4.90 -4.08 14.89
C ARG A 58 5.17 -2.59 15.06
N ALA A 59 6.45 -2.21 15.20
CA ALA A 59 6.85 -0.81 15.30
C ALA A 59 6.45 0.00 14.07
N LEU A 60 6.65 -0.56 12.86
CA LEU A 60 6.28 0.10 11.62
C LEU A 60 4.75 0.19 11.43
N VAL A 61 4.00 -0.84 11.81
CA VAL A 61 2.53 -0.80 11.81
C VAL A 61 2.03 0.26 12.80
N TYR A 62 2.62 0.31 13.99
CA TYR A 62 2.27 1.32 15.00
C TYR A 62 2.60 2.74 14.52
N TYR A 63 3.77 2.92 13.88
CA TYR A 63 4.17 4.18 13.24
C TYR A 63 3.07 4.71 12.30
N HIS A 64 2.59 3.88 11.40
CA HIS A 64 1.55 4.26 10.45
C HIS A 64 0.17 4.40 11.10
N THR A 65 -0.14 3.58 12.09
CA THR A 65 -1.43 3.65 12.80
C THR A 65 -1.55 4.93 13.61
N GLU A 66 -0.49 5.34 14.31
CA GLU A 66 -0.45 6.56 15.11
C GLU A 66 -0.10 7.82 14.29
N ALA A 67 0.29 7.65 13.01
CA ALA A 67 0.70 8.72 12.11
C ALA A 67 1.85 9.56 12.68
N PHE A 68 2.89 8.89 13.19
CA PHE A 68 4.13 9.57 13.51
C PHE A 68 4.74 10.21 12.26
N THR A 69 5.37 11.36 12.42
CA THR A 69 5.97 12.10 11.31
C THR A 69 7.45 11.84 11.13
N SER A 70 8.08 11.20 12.13
CA SER A 70 9.49 10.81 12.07
C SER A 70 9.75 9.53 12.87
N ALA A 71 10.86 8.84 12.56
CA ALA A 71 11.31 7.73 13.39
C ALA A 71 11.66 8.17 14.80
N GLN A 72 12.11 9.41 14.96
CA GLN A 72 12.47 9.97 16.27
C GLN A 72 11.24 10.13 17.16
N ASP A 73 10.08 10.57 16.60
CA ASP A 73 8.82 10.65 17.34
C ASP A 73 8.43 9.27 17.89
N LEU A 74 8.54 8.22 17.04
CA LEU A 74 8.28 6.85 17.46
C LEU A 74 9.23 6.38 18.58
N LEU A 75 10.53 6.65 18.45
CA LEU A 75 11.53 6.25 19.43
C LEU A 75 11.40 7.02 20.76
N GLN A 76 10.93 8.26 20.72
CA GLN A 76 10.60 9.02 21.92
C GLN A 76 9.35 8.51 22.61
N ALA A 77 8.33 8.07 21.85
CA ALA A 77 7.13 7.47 22.41
C ALA A 77 7.42 6.12 23.10
N ALA A 78 8.43 5.38 22.67
CA ALA A 78 8.72 4.04 23.19
C ALA A 78 8.89 3.96 24.72
N PRO A 79 9.59 4.87 25.42
CA PRO A 79 9.67 4.86 26.88
C PRO A 79 8.45 5.44 27.59
N GLU A 80 7.66 6.29 26.94
CA GLU A 80 6.57 7.06 27.53
C GLU A 80 5.21 6.39 27.37
N ASP A 81 4.98 5.74 26.24
CA ASP A 81 3.74 5.04 25.89
C ASP A 81 3.87 3.55 26.21
N PRO A 82 3.04 2.98 27.12
CA PRO A 82 3.14 1.57 27.48
C PRO A 82 2.93 0.60 26.31
N LEU A 83 2.05 0.94 25.37
CA LEU A 83 1.82 0.12 24.18
C LEU A 83 3.04 0.18 23.24
N ALA A 84 3.58 1.38 22.99
CA ALA A 84 4.79 1.54 22.21
C ALA A 84 5.97 0.79 22.83
N ASN A 85 6.15 0.89 24.14
CA ASN A 85 7.18 0.16 24.88
C ASN A 85 7.09 -1.35 24.63
N GLN A 86 5.90 -1.93 24.77
CA GLN A 86 5.67 -3.35 24.54
C GLN A 86 5.90 -3.78 23.10
N LEU A 87 5.53 -2.93 22.12
CA LEU A 87 5.62 -3.25 20.70
C LEU A 87 7.04 -3.14 20.14
N ILE A 88 7.77 -2.12 20.58
CA ILE A 88 9.01 -1.66 19.94
C ILE A 88 10.25 -2.15 20.70
N VAL A 89 10.18 -2.20 22.04
CA VAL A 89 11.36 -2.38 22.89
C VAL A 89 11.52 -3.85 23.31
N PRO A 90 12.59 -4.53 22.88
CA PRO A 90 12.92 -5.85 23.42
C PRO A 90 13.35 -5.75 24.90
N SER A 91 13.33 -6.87 25.62
CA SER A 91 13.72 -6.92 27.04
C SER A 91 15.13 -6.41 27.34
N THR A 92 16.01 -6.42 26.33
CA THR A 92 17.39 -5.90 26.39
C THR A 92 17.47 -4.39 26.15
N GLY A 93 16.35 -3.72 25.88
CA GLY A 93 16.28 -2.33 25.45
C GLY A 93 16.42 -2.15 23.93
N LEU A 94 16.08 -0.98 23.43
CA LEU A 94 16.22 -0.62 22.02
C LEU A 94 17.06 0.64 21.88
N GLY A 95 18.27 0.49 21.34
CA GLY A 95 19.10 1.62 20.93
C GLY A 95 18.64 2.19 19.60
N GLU A 96 18.73 3.52 19.43
CA GLU A 96 18.39 4.24 18.20
C GLU A 96 19.11 3.65 16.98
N SER A 97 20.43 3.38 17.09
CA SER A 97 21.22 2.77 16.02
C SER A 97 20.69 1.39 15.60
N THR A 98 20.24 0.57 16.55
CA THR A 98 19.68 -0.76 16.28
C THR A 98 18.39 -0.66 15.46
N PHE A 99 17.52 0.30 15.80
CA PHE A 99 16.30 0.56 15.04
C PHE A 99 16.60 0.99 13.60
N TYR A 100 17.48 1.98 13.42
CA TYR A 100 17.83 2.44 12.07
C TYR A 100 18.54 1.38 11.24
N GLU A 101 19.49 0.65 11.83
CA GLU A 101 20.18 -0.45 11.15
C GLU A 101 19.20 -1.52 10.68
N ALA A 102 18.28 -1.95 11.53
CA ALA A 102 17.24 -2.92 11.15
C ALA A 102 16.44 -2.45 9.94
N ASN A 103 16.02 -1.18 9.91
CA ASN A 103 15.19 -0.62 8.86
C ASN A 103 15.92 -0.37 7.53
N VAL A 104 17.24 -0.39 7.49
CA VAL A 104 18.01 -0.23 6.23
C VAL A 104 18.68 -1.51 5.75
N THR A 105 18.63 -2.60 6.51
CA THR A 105 19.41 -3.82 6.18
C THR A 105 18.58 -5.09 6.03
N ARG A 106 17.32 -5.14 6.55
CA ARG A 106 16.56 -6.40 6.63
C ARG A 106 15.04 -6.18 6.65
N GLY A 107 14.28 -7.25 6.43
CA GLY A 107 12.82 -7.28 6.60
C GLY A 107 12.00 -6.99 5.34
N SER A 108 12.60 -6.54 4.24
CA SER A 108 11.83 -6.23 3.01
C SER A 108 11.21 -7.45 2.37
N GLN A 109 11.92 -8.58 2.32
CA GLN A 109 11.39 -9.84 1.81
C GLN A 109 10.19 -10.32 2.65
N GLN A 110 10.34 -10.31 3.97
CA GLN A 110 9.29 -10.72 4.91
C GLN A 110 8.05 -9.82 4.79
N LEU A 111 8.23 -8.52 4.58
CA LEU A 111 7.11 -7.60 4.35
C LEU A 111 6.43 -7.85 3.00
N LEU A 112 7.15 -8.18 1.94
CA LEU A 112 6.57 -8.58 0.66
C LEU A 112 5.72 -9.85 0.80
N GLU A 113 6.25 -10.88 1.47
CA GLU A 113 5.51 -12.10 1.77
C GLU A 113 4.26 -11.83 2.61
N LEU A 114 4.37 -10.92 3.58
CA LEU A 114 3.26 -10.54 4.45
C LEU A 114 2.16 -9.80 3.69
N VAL A 115 2.51 -8.87 2.79
CA VAL A 115 1.56 -8.19 1.91
C VAL A 115 0.78 -9.21 1.08
N ASP A 116 1.46 -10.16 0.42
CA ASP A 116 0.81 -11.21 -0.38
C ASP A 116 -0.14 -12.07 0.46
N ARG A 117 0.31 -12.55 1.63
CA ARG A 117 -0.50 -13.38 2.53
C ARG A 117 -1.73 -12.65 3.06
N LEU A 118 -1.57 -11.39 3.48
CA LEU A 118 -2.68 -10.58 3.97
C LEU A 118 -3.66 -10.24 2.85
N ALA A 119 -3.18 -9.88 1.65
CA ALA A 119 -4.03 -9.62 0.50
C ALA A 119 -4.87 -10.87 0.13
N LYS A 120 -4.27 -12.05 0.10
CA LYS A 120 -4.96 -13.33 -0.10
C LYS A 120 -5.99 -13.63 1.01
N LYS A 121 -5.71 -13.23 2.26
CA LYS A 121 -6.66 -13.37 3.36
C LYS A 121 -7.86 -12.44 3.19
N VAL A 122 -7.63 -11.19 2.80
CA VAL A 122 -8.70 -10.22 2.52
C VAL A 122 -9.57 -10.69 1.36
N SER A 123 -8.96 -11.11 0.25
CA SER A 123 -9.69 -11.53 -0.96
C SER A 123 -10.63 -12.70 -0.72
N LYS A 124 -10.29 -13.61 0.19
CA LYS A 124 -11.16 -14.72 0.59
C LYS A 124 -12.42 -14.28 1.37
N GLN A 125 -12.41 -13.12 1.98
CA GLN A 125 -13.50 -12.59 2.80
C GLN A 125 -14.43 -11.65 2.02
N LEU A 126 -13.93 -11.02 0.96
CA LEU A 126 -14.66 -10.05 0.16
C LEU A 126 -15.29 -10.71 -1.07
N LYS A 127 -16.48 -10.28 -1.45
CA LYS A 127 -17.11 -10.69 -2.71
C LYS A 127 -16.48 -9.96 -3.88
N VAL A 128 -16.22 -10.67 -4.98
CA VAL A 128 -15.80 -10.08 -6.25
C VAL A 128 -16.97 -9.30 -6.85
N PRO A 129 -16.85 -7.97 -7.06
CA PRO A 129 -17.97 -7.19 -7.56
C PRO A 129 -18.31 -7.49 -9.04
N HIS A 130 -17.31 -7.87 -9.85
CA HIS A 130 -17.45 -8.06 -11.29
C HIS A 130 -16.80 -9.37 -11.78
N PRO A 131 -17.30 -10.56 -11.35
CA PRO A 131 -16.62 -11.84 -11.63
C PRO A 131 -16.56 -12.16 -13.14
N ALA A 132 -17.51 -11.67 -13.94
CA ALA A 132 -17.55 -11.89 -15.39
C ALA A 132 -16.42 -11.17 -16.16
N LEU A 133 -15.72 -10.22 -15.55
CA LEU A 133 -14.63 -9.49 -16.19
C LEU A 133 -13.26 -10.18 -16.04
N GLY A 134 -13.19 -11.23 -15.21
CA GLY A 134 -11.93 -11.93 -14.88
C GLY A 134 -11.08 -11.19 -13.86
N ALA A 135 -9.82 -11.59 -13.74
CA ALA A 135 -8.86 -10.96 -12.84
C ALA A 135 -8.32 -9.66 -13.45
N LEU A 136 -8.51 -8.54 -12.75
CA LEU A 136 -8.14 -7.20 -13.20
C LEU A 136 -7.07 -6.61 -12.30
N VAL A 137 -5.95 -6.18 -12.86
CA VAL A 137 -4.83 -5.57 -12.13
C VAL A 137 -4.51 -4.21 -12.72
N ALA A 138 -4.76 -3.12 -12.00
CA ALA A 138 -4.23 -1.82 -12.38
C ALA A 138 -2.74 -1.76 -12.03
N ILE A 139 -1.93 -1.21 -12.95
CA ILE A 139 -0.51 -0.96 -12.71
C ILE A 139 -0.28 0.53 -12.88
N ASP A 140 0.25 1.18 -11.86
CA ASP A 140 0.52 2.61 -11.89
C ASP A 140 1.72 2.97 -11.00
N GLY A 141 2.33 4.11 -11.29
CA GLY A 141 3.45 4.66 -10.55
C GLY A 141 3.09 5.97 -9.85
N SER A 142 3.52 6.12 -8.60
CA SER A 142 3.30 7.34 -7.85
C SER A 142 4.60 7.92 -7.33
N LEU A 143 4.83 9.22 -7.58
CA LEU A 143 6.00 9.93 -7.10
C LEU A 143 5.88 10.24 -5.61
N ILE A 144 6.99 10.05 -4.90
CA ILE A 144 7.17 10.38 -3.49
C ILE A 144 8.32 11.38 -3.42
N ASP A 145 8.10 12.50 -2.75
CA ASP A 145 9.14 13.51 -2.58
C ASP A 145 10.29 12.95 -1.71
N ALA A 146 11.50 13.14 -2.17
CA ALA A 146 12.71 12.66 -1.53
C ALA A 146 13.60 13.85 -1.14
N SER A 147 14.39 13.69 -0.08
CA SER A 147 15.37 14.68 0.34
C SER A 147 16.50 14.81 -0.70
N LEU A 148 17.06 16.02 -0.84
CA LEU A 148 18.24 16.27 -1.69
C LEU A 148 19.45 15.39 -1.34
N SER A 149 19.54 14.89 -0.10
CA SER A 149 20.58 13.95 0.34
C SER A 149 20.39 12.52 -0.17
N MET A 150 19.27 12.21 -0.83
CA MET A 150 18.95 10.90 -1.41
C MET A 150 19.42 10.84 -2.87
N GLY A 151 20.73 10.77 -3.10
CA GLY A 151 21.32 10.80 -4.45
C GLY A 151 20.77 9.72 -5.40
N TRP A 152 20.35 8.57 -4.87
CA TRP A 152 19.71 7.49 -5.65
C TRP A 152 18.32 7.87 -6.22
N ALA A 153 17.67 8.90 -5.65
CA ALA A 153 16.32 9.35 -6.03
C ALA A 153 16.37 10.61 -6.91
N GLU A 154 17.45 10.85 -7.64
CA GLU A 154 17.57 12.00 -8.53
C GLU A 154 16.45 11.97 -9.60
N TYR A 155 15.71 13.08 -9.70
CA TYR A 155 14.62 13.25 -10.66
C TYR A 155 14.90 14.36 -11.67
N THR A 156 15.44 15.48 -11.18
CA THR A 156 16.02 16.56 -11.96
C THR A 156 17.26 17.06 -11.23
N SER A 157 18.07 17.89 -11.83
CA SER A 157 19.24 18.51 -11.20
C SER A 157 18.95 19.23 -9.86
N THR A 158 17.69 19.55 -9.59
CA THR A 158 17.26 20.31 -8.40
C THR A 158 16.20 19.60 -7.56
N ARG A 159 15.69 18.44 -8.00
CA ARG A 159 14.60 17.71 -7.33
C ARG A 159 14.90 16.23 -7.24
N HIS A 160 14.68 15.68 -6.07
CA HIS A 160 14.80 14.26 -5.82
C HIS A 160 13.41 13.68 -5.57
N LYS A 161 13.07 12.58 -6.24
CA LYS A 161 11.81 11.86 -6.10
C LYS A 161 12.06 10.36 -6.26
N ALA A 162 11.49 9.59 -5.39
CA ALA A 162 11.33 8.17 -5.58
C ALA A 162 10.01 7.89 -6.32
N LYS A 163 9.94 6.79 -7.07
CA LYS A 163 8.71 6.32 -7.69
C LYS A 163 8.33 4.96 -7.12
N ALA A 164 7.17 4.89 -6.51
CA ALA A 164 6.53 3.66 -6.07
C ALA A 164 5.68 3.11 -7.21
N HIS A 165 6.03 1.94 -7.74
CA HIS A 165 5.24 1.20 -8.73
C HIS A 165 4.38 0.19 -7.99
N LEU A 166 3.09 0.18 -8.26
CA LEU A 166 2.11 -0.65 -7.57
C LEU A 166 1.30 -1.49 -8.55
N GLY A 167 1.20 -2.78 -8.28
CA GLY A 167 0.17 -3.65 -8.80
C GLY A 167 -1.04 -3.64 -7.85
N PHE A 168 -2.21 -3.28 -8.35
CA PHE A 168 -3.42 -3.09 -7.56
C PHE A 168 -4.56 -3.94 -8.12
N ASP A 169 -5.05 -4.84 -7.32
CA ASP A 169 -6.16 -5.72 -7.65
C ASP A 169 -7.47 -4.93 -7.68
N LEU A 170 -8.07 -4.77 -8.87
CA LEU A 170 -9.30 -4.03 -9.06
C LEU A 170 -10.55 -4.83 -8.64
N ASN A 171 -10.45 -6.15 -8.57
CA ASN A 171 -11.58 -6.99 -8.16
C ASN A 171 -11.91 -6.79 -6.68
N TRP A 172 -10.88 -6.57 -5.84
CA TRP A 172 -11.06 -6.36 -4.40
C TRP A 172 -10.62 -4.95 -3.94
N GLY A 173 -9.98 -4.15 -4.80
CA GLY A 173 -9.45 -2.83 -4.44
C GLY A 173 -8.31 -2.92 -3.44
N LEU A 174 -7.35 -3.82 -3.68
CA LEU A 174 -6.25 -4.14 -2.78
C LEU A 174 -4.88 -3.98 -3.45
N PRO A 175 -3.87 -3.42 -2.74
CA PRO A 175 -2.49 -3.45 -3.20
C PRO A 175 -1.97 -4.90 -3.17
N ARG A 176 -1.22 -5.30 -4.22
CA ARG A 176 -0.63 -6.64 -4.35
C ARG A 176 0.88 -6.65 -4.30
N GLN A 177 1.49 -5.82 -5.14
CA GLN A 177 2.93 -5.81 -5.39
C GLN A 177 3.44 -4.38 -5.41
N LEU A 178 4.64 -4.17 -4.88
CA LEU A 178 5.29 -2.87 -4.82
C LEU A 178 6.74 -2.99 -5.27
N ALA A 179 7.17 -2.07 -6.12
CA ALA A 179 8.56 -1.85 -6.45
C ALA A 179 8.91 -0.36 -6.30
N LEU A 180 10.18 -0.06 -6.06
CA LEU A 180 10.69 1.29 -5.87
C LEU A 180 11.82 1.56 -6.85
N THR A 181 11.76 2.73 -7.51
CA THR A 181 12.83 3.24 -8.37
C THR A 181 13.09 4.71 -8.07
N GLU A 182 14.12 5.27 -8.71
CA GLU A 182 14.24 6.73 -8.87
C GLU A 182 13.02 7.28 -9.63
N GLY A 183 12.77 8.59 -9.49
CA GLY A 183 11.56 9.22 -10.04
C GLY A 183 11.40 9.11 -11.56
N ASN A 184 12.50 8.93 -12.31
CA ASN A 184 12.52 8.72 -13.76
C ASN A 184 12.48 7.23 -14.15
N GLY A 185 12.42 6.32 -13.19
CA GLY A 185 12.43 4.88 -13.43
C GLY A 185 11.37 4.41 -14.42
N ALA A 186 11.74 3.47 -15.28
CA ALA A 186 10.89 2.97 -16.35
C ALA A 186 9.70 2.16 -15.79
N GLU A 187 8.48 2.58 -16.11
CA GLU A 187 7.25 1.95 -15.64
C GLU A 187 6.96 0.62 -16.36
N ARG A 188 7.32 0.52 -17.64
CA ARG A 188 6.95 -0.61 -18.52
C ARG A 188 7.49 -1.96 -18.06
N ALA A 189 8.68 -1.95 -17.42
CA ALA A 189 9.33 -3.18 -16.96
C ALA A 189 8.50 -3.91 -15.89
N PHE A 190 7.71 -3.19 -15.12
CA PHE A 190 6.91 -3.77 -14.03
C PHE A 190 5.64 -4.47 -14.49
N VAL A 191 5.16 -4.23 -15.71
CA VAL A 191 3.96 -4.89 -16.23
C VAL A 191 4.14 -6.41 -16.28
N SER A 192 5.25 -6.88 -16.89
CA SER A 192 5.53 -8.32 -16.95
C SER A 192 5.73 -8.96 -15.58
N THR A 193 6.23 -8.20 -14.59
CA THR A 193 6.48 -8.69 -13.24
C THR A 193 5.22 -8.73 -12.39
N PHE A 194 4.30 -7.78 -12.61
CA PHE A 194 3.10 -7.60 -11.78
C PHE A 194 1.87 -8.33 -12.32
N LEU A 195 1.92 -8.83 -13.56
CA LEU A 195 0.86 -9.63 -14.16
C LEU A 195 1.25 -11.10 -14.22
N GLU A 196 0.34 -11.94 -13.77
CA GLU A 196 0.38 -13.38 -13.97
C GLU A 196 -0.38 -13.77 -15.27
N PRO A 197 -0.17 -14.96 -15.83
CA PRO A 197 -1.03 -15.49 -16.90
C PRO A 197 -2.51 -15.42 -16.53
N ASP A 198 -3.37 -15.23 -17.52
CA ASP A 198 -4.84 -15.08 -17.40
C ASP A 198 -5.31 -13.80 -16.66
N GLU A 199 -4.40 -12.93 -16.22
CA GLU A 199 -4.75 -11.63 -15.66
C GLU A 199 -4.81 -10.53 -16.72
N THR A 200 -5.67 -9.55 -16.51
CA THR A 200 -5.83 -8.37 -17.39
C THR A 200 -5.23 -7.13 -16.74
N GLY A 201 -4.12 -6.65 -17.27
CA GLY A 201 -3.51 -5.39 -16.88
C GLY A 201 -4.31 -4.17 -17.36
N VAL A 202 -4.63 -3.25 -16.46
CA VAL A 202 -5.33 -2.00 -16.81
C VAL A 202 -4.34 -0.84 -16.73
N LEU A 203 -3.98 -0.30 -17.91
CA LEU A 203 -2.78 0.50 -18.10
C LEU A 203 -3.07 1.89 -18.70
N ASP A 204 -2.41 2.93 -18.22
CA ASP A 204 -2.46 4.25 -18.86
C ASP A 204 -1.41 4.36 -19.99
N ARG A 205 -1.41 5.49 -20.69
CA ARG A 205 -0.58 5.77 -21.87
C ARG A 205 0.93 5.62 -21.68
N GLY A 206 1.42 5.79 -20.45
CA GLY A 206 2.84 5.62 -20.09
C GLY A 206 3.35 4.20 -20.34
N TYR A 207 2.46 3.22 -20.29
CA TYR A 207 2.78 1.78 -20.40
C TYR A 207 2.72 1.24 -21.84
N VAL A 208 2.35 2.06 -22.83
CA VAL A 208 2.26 1.62 -24.24
C VAL A 208 3.61 1.17 -24.78
N ASP A 209 3.70 -0.10 -25.14
CA ASP A 209 4.84 -0.73 -25.77
C ASP A 209 4.31 -1.84 -26.69
N TYR A 210 4.39 -1.64 -28.01
CA TYR A 210 3.84 -2.59 -28.98
C TYR A 210 4.54 -3.95 -28.95
N GLN A 211 5.86 -3.98 -28.75
CA GLN A 211 6.59 -5.23 -28.57
C GLN A 211 6.25 -5.89 -27.21
N GLY A 212 6.02 -5.08 -26.20
CA GLY A 212 5.53 -5.53 -24.89
C GLY A 212 4.15 -6.17 -25.02
N PHE A 213 3.23 -5.56 -25.75
CA PHE A 213 1.89 -6.11 -25.98
C PHE A 213 1.94 -7.47 -26.66
N ASP A 214 2.72 -7.62 -27.73
CA ASP A 214 2.91 -8.91 -28.39
C ASP A 214 3.47 -9.96 -27.42
N ARG A 215 4.47 -9.60 -26.62
CA ARG A 215 5.08 -10.51 -25.64
C ARG A 215 4.11 -10.93 -24.55
N TRP A 216 3.30 -9.99 -24.01
CA TRP A 216 2.32 -10.31 -22.97
C TRP A 216 1.23 -11.25 -23.48
N ILE A 217 0.77 -11.06 -24.72
CA ILE A 217 -0.16 -12.00 -25.37
C ILE A 217 0.46 -13.39 -25.50
N ASP A 218 1.72 -13.48 -25.93
CA ASP A 218 2.44 -14.76 -26.03
C ASP A 218 2.62 -15.44 -24.66
N GLU A 219 2.72 -14.65 -23.59
CA GLU A 219 2.80 -15.13 -22.19
C GLU A 219 1.42 -15.45 -21.57
N GLY A 220 0.33 -15.35 -22.32
CA GLY A 220 -1.03 -15.55 -21.85
C GLY A 220 -1.54 -14.46 -20.90
N LYS A 221 -0.92 -13.28 -20.92
CA LYS A 221 -1.33 -12.10 -20.15
C LYS A 221 -2.19 -11.19 -21.02
N HIS A 222 -3.24 -10.63 -20.44
CA HIS A 222 -4.18 -9.74 -21.11
C HIS A 222 -3.99 -8.29 -20.69
N PHE A 223 -4.55 -7.36 -21.46
CA PHE A 223 -4.51 -5.95 -21.10
C PHE A 223 -5.72 -5.16 -21.62
N VAL A 224 -6.03 -4.06 -20.92
CA VAL A 224 -6.83 -2.92 -21.41
C VAL A 224 -5.97 -1.69 -21.24
N ALA A 225 -5.47 -1.13 -22.34
CA ALA A 225 -4.50 -0.04 -22.31
C ALA A 225 -5.01 1.20 -23.05
N ARG A 226 -4.79 2.38 -22.47
CA ARG A 226 -5.05 3.66 -23.13
C ARG A 226 -3.91 3.99 -24.10
N ILE A 227 -4.25 4.34 -25.35
CA ILE A 227 -3.28 4.75 -26.36
C ILE A 227 -3.47 6.22 -26.77
N ARG A 228 -2.50 6.76 -27.51
CA ARG A 228 -2.59 8.11 -28.08
C ARG A 228 -3.59 8.15 -29.24
N LYS A 229 -4.28 9.28 -29.42
CA LYS A 229 -5.24 9.52 -30.54
C LYS A 229 -4.58 9.27 -31.92
N ASN A 230 -3.34 9.67 -32.08
CA ASN A 230 -2.55 9.58 -33.32
C ASN A 230 -1.74 8.28 -33.41
N ALA A 231 -2.03 7.25 -32.63
CA ALA A 231 -1.38 5.95 -32.78
C ALA A 231 -1.66 5.37 -34.17
N HIS A 232 -0.60 4.98 -34.88
CA HIS A 232 -0.71 4.32 -36.20
C HIS A 232 -1.48 3.02 -36.06
N ARG A 233 -2.51 2.85 -36.93
CA ARG A 233 -3.39 1.69 -36.90
C ARG A 233 -3.96 1.37 -38.27
N GLU A 234 -4.01 0.12 -38.60
CA GLU A 234 -4.74 -0.45 -39.73
C GLU A 234 -6.04 -1.04 -39.20
N VAL A 235 -7.18 -0.64 -39.77
CA VAL A 235 -8.48 -1.24 -39.42
C VAL A 235 -8.66 -2.53 -40.22
N LEU A 236 -8.79 -3.65 -39.53
CA LEU A 236 -8.99 -4.96 -40.14
C LEU A 236 -10.46 -5.32 -40.28
N GLU A 237 -11.27 -4.97 -39.26
CA GLU A 237 -12.69 -5.30 -39.21
C GLU A 237 -13.42 -4.29 -38.33
N SER A 238 -14.43 -3.63 -38.85
CA SER A 238 -15.30 -2.76 -38.04
C SER A 238 -16.33 -3.57 -37.27
N ARG A 239 -16.61 -3.18 -36.04
CA ARG A 239 -17.60 -3.81 -35.17
C ARG A 239 -18.81 -2.89 -34.92
N PRO A 240 -20.01 -3.45 -34.73
CA PRO A 240 -21.18 -2.65 -34.42
C PRO A 240 -21.04 -1.93 -33.08
N ILE A 241 -21.57 -0.71 -33.02
CA ILE A 241 -21.59 0.12 -31.80
C ILE A 241 -23.03 0.15 -31.31
N PRO A 242 -23.29 -0.14 -30.03
CA PRO A 242 -24.65 -0.04 -29.49
C PRO A 242 -25.18 1.39 -29.56
N PRO A 243 -26.42 1.60 -30.02
CA PRO A 243 -27.01 2.94 -30.09
C PRO A 243 -27.19 3.54 -28.69
N GLY A 244 -27.08 4.87 -28.57
CA GLY A 244 -27.31 5.57 -27.32
C GLY A 244 -26.12 5.54 -26.33
N THR A 245 -24.97 4.97 -26.73
CA THR A 245 -23.75 4.93 -25.91
C THR A 245 -22.84 6.13 -26.22
N ALA A 246 -21.89 6.41 -25.33
CA ALA A 246 -20.83 7.39 -25.55
C ALA A 246 -19.70 6.89 -26.49
N LEU A 247 -19.83 5.65 -26.99
CA LEU A 247 -18.90 5.00 -27.91
C LEU A 247 -19.12 5.58 -29.33
N PHE A 248 -18.01 5.82 -30.04
CA PHE A 248 -18.06 6.27 -31.45
C PHE A 248 -17.17 5.45 -32.37
N PHE A 249 -16.37 4.51 -31.81
CA PHE A 249 -15.49 3.64 -32.60
C PHE A 249 -15.34 2.29 -31.90
N PHE A 250 -15.50 1.19 -32.69
CA PHE A 250 -15.15 -0.15 -32.27
C PHE A 250 -14.70 -0.97 -33.47
N ALA A 251 -13.46 -1.46 -33.44
CA ALA A 251 -12.90 -2.23 -34.55
C ALA A 251 -11.80 -3.17 -34.09
N LYS A 252 -11.56 -4.25 -34.85
CA LYS A 252 -10.32 -5.02 -34.80
C LYS A 252 -9.27 -4.31 -35.62
N VAL A 253 -8.12 -4.05 -35.02
CA VAL A 253 -7.05 -3.24 -35.62
C VAL A 253 -5.70 -3.91 -35.46
N ARG A 254 -4.73 -3.52 -36.29
CA ARG A 254 -3.32 -3.79 -36.07
C ARG A 254 -2.59 -2.47 -35.83
N LEU A 255 -1.87 -2.36 -34.71
CA LEU A 255 -1.14 -1.17 -34.34
C LEU A 255 0.27 -1.18 -34.93
N GLY A 256 0.83 0.01 -35.06
CA GLY A 256 2.19 0.25 -35.54
C GLY A 256 2.25 0.61 -37.03
N ASP A 257 3.37 1.22 -37.39
CA ASP A 257 3.77 1.49 -38.77
C ASP A 257 4.52 0.28 -39.37
N GLU A 258 5.05 0.40 -40.60
CA GLU A 258 5.78 -0.71 -41.26
C GLU A 258 6.97 -1.21 -40.47
N ALA A 259 7.66 -0.34 -39.72
CA ALA A 259 8.86 -0.68 -38.95
C ALA A 259 8.55 -1.30 -37.59
N HIS A 260 7.39 -0.97 -37.01
CA HIS A 260 7.01 -1.34 -35.63
C HIS A 260 5.62 -1.96 -35.57
N ARG A 261 5.26 -2.74 -36.57
CA ARG A 261 3.94 -3.37 -36.69
C ARG A 261 3.80 -4.51 -35.70
N MET A 262 2.73 -4.49 -34.92
CA MET A 262 2.39 -5.60 -34.03
C MET A 262 2.05 -6.88 -34.80
N ARG A 263 2.42 -8.01 -34.23
CA ARG A 263 2.06 -9.34 -34.76
C ARG A 263 0.58 -9.65 -34.50
N HIS A 264 0.14 -9.41 -33.27
CA HIS A 264 -1.24 -9.71 -32.83
C HIS A 264 -2.20 -8.55 -33.13
N PRO A 265 -3.37 -8.83 -33.73
CA PRO A 265 -4.41 -7.83 -33.87
C PRO A 265 -5.09 -7.59 -32.51
N LEU A 266 -5.56 -6.36 -32.30
CA LEU A 266 -6.20 -5.91 -31.07
C LEU A 266 -7.62 -5.38 -31.36
N PHE A 267 -8.44 -5.26 -30.34
CA PHE A 267 -9.68 -4.52 -30.36
C PHE A 267 -9.46 -3.09 -29.90
N LEU A 268 -9.88 -2.12 -30.71
CA LEU A 268 -9.77 -0.69 -30.42
C LEU A 268 -11.16 -0.10 -30.18
N VAL A 269 -11.32 0.55 -29.02
CA VAL A 269 -12.55 1.25 -28.63
C VAL A 269 -12.25 2.75 -28.51
N GLY A 270 -13.12 3.58 -29.14
CA GLY A 270 -13.13 5.02 -28.99
C GLY A 270 -14.39 5.49 -28.29
N PHE A 271 -14.26 6.29 -27.22
CA PHE A 271 -15.41 6.87 -26.52
C PHE A 271 -15.09 8.28 -25.98
N LYS A 272 -16.14 9.01 -25.66
CA LYS A 272 -16.05 10.35 -25.06
C LYS A 272 -16.64 10.35 -23.66
N SER A 273 -15.85 10.85 -22.70
CA SER A 273 -16.31 11.00 -21.32
C SER A 273 -15.87 12.37 -20.78
N ARG A 274 -16.81 13.11 -20.22
CA ARG A 274 -16.56 14.46 -19.64
C ARG A 274 -15.73 15.39 -20.55
N GLY A 275 -16.04 15.40 -21.84
CA GLY A 275 -15.34 16.22 -22.84
C GLY A 275 -14.02 15.64 -23.36
N THR A 276 -13.49 14.61 -22.74
CA THR A 276 -12.23 13.94 -23.14
C THR A 276 -12.50 12.74 -24.02
N ILE A 277 -11.70 12.58 -25.09
CA ILE A 277 -11.74 11.41 -25.97
C ILE A 277 -10.72 10.38 -25.48
N TYR A 278 -11.18 9.15 -25.30
CA TYR A 278 -10.37 8.01 -24.91
C TYR A 278 -10.24 7.03 -26.07
N TRP A 279 -9.04 6.46 -26.24
CA TRP A 279 -8.75 5.37 -27.15
C TRP A 279 -8.16 4.23 -26.35
N LEU A 280 -8.85 3.10 -26.30
CA LEU A 280 -8.45 1.91 -25.55
C LEU A 280 -8.20 0.75 -26.49
N VAL A 281 -7.16 -0.01 -26.23
CA VAL A 281 -6.84 -1.25 -26.92
C VAL A 281 -6.82 -2.42 -25.96
N THR A 282 -7.20 -3.59 -26.45
CA THR A 282 -7.19 -4.86 -25.72
C THR A 282 -7.03 -6.04 -26.68
N ASP A 283 -6.44 -7.11 -26.20
CA ASP A 283 -6.41 -8.42 -26.86
C ASP A 283 -7.66 -9.26 -26.54
N ARG A 284 -8.44 -8.88 -25.50
CA ARG A 284 -9.65 -9.57 -25.01
C ARG A 284 -10.78 -9.51 -26.02
N ALA A 285 -10.96 -10.59 -26.79
CA ALA A 285 -12.02 -10.73 -27.78
C ALA A 285 -13.41 -11.02 -27.18
N ASP A 286 -13.45 -11.46 -25.94
CA ASP A 286 -14.63 -11.83 -25.17
C ASP A 286 -15.38 -10.63 -24.58
N LEU A 287 -14.75 -9.45 -24.55
CA LEU A 287 -15.32 -8.25 -23.94
C LEU A 287 -16.09 -7.39 -24.94
N SER A 288 -17.23 -6.84 -24.51
CA SER A 288 -17.94 -5.80 -25.26
C SER A 288 -17.19 -4.45 -25.15
N ALA A 289 -17.50 -3.53 -26.07
CA ALA A 289 -16.89 -2.20 -26.03
C ALA A 289 -17.20 -1.42 -24.74
N GLU A 290 -18.40 -1.62 -24.18
CA GLU A 290 -18.79 -1.04 -22.88
C GLU A 290 -18.02 -1.64 -21.73
N GLN A 291 -17.80 -2.96 -21.73
CA GLN A 291 -17.00 -3.64 -20.72
C GLN A 291 -15.55 -3.16 -20.75
N ILE A 292 -14.96 -2.98 -21.94
CA ILE A 292 -13.61 -2.42 -22.11
C ILE A 292 -13.51 -1.00 -21.52
N ALA A 293 -14.49 -0.14 -21.83
CA ALA A 293 -14.56 1.21 -21.29
C ALA A 293 -14.74 1.21 -19.76
N PHE A 294 -15.59 0.31 -19.24
CA PHE A 294 -15.84 0.15 -17.82
C PHE A 294 -14.60 -0.34 -17.06
N ILE A 295 -13.91 -1.37 -17.57
CA ILE A 295 -12.64 -1.86 -16.99
C ILE A 295 -11.63 -0.72 -16.86
N PHE A 296 -11.49 0.10 -17.91
CA PHE A 296 -10.56 1.23 -17.85
C PHE A 296 -10.99 2.29 -16.82
N ALA A 297 -12.29 2.49 -16.62
CA ALA A 297 -12.77 3.40 -15.58
C ALA A 297 -12.43 2.93 -14.16
N LEU A 298 -12.38 1.60 -13.91
CA LEU A 298 -11.96 1.04 -12.62
C LEU A 298 -10.50 1.40 -12.28
N ARG A 299 -9.64 1.68 -13.27
CA ARG A 299 -8.25 2.10 -13.04
C ARG A 299 -8.14 3.28 -12.07
N TRP A 300 -9.17 4.15 -12.00
CA TRP A 300 -9.20 5.27 -11.08
C TRP A 300 -9.11 4.85 -9.60
N GLU A 301 -9.39 3.61 -9.28
CA GLU A 301 -9.29 3.10 -7.91
C GLU A 301 -7.85 3.12 -7.40
N ILE A 302 -6.84 2.84 -8.24
CA ILE A 302 -5.44 2.88 -7.83
C ILE A 302 -4.99 4.33 -7.53
N GLU A 303 -5.46 5.33 -8.30
CA GLU A 303 -5.17 6.74 -8.02
C GLU A 303 -5.79 7.18 -6.69
N SER A 304 -7.03 6.77 -6.45
CA SER A 304 -7.73 7.01 -5.18
C SER A 304 -7.03 6.34 -4.01
N PHE A 305 -6.53 5.11 -4.20
CA PHE A 305 -5.72 4.41 -3.21
C PHE A 305 -4.43 5.17 -2.91
N PHE A 306 -3.65 5.60 -3.92
CA PHE A 306 -2.42 6.37 -3.71
C PHE A 306 -2.69 7.66 -2.94
N ALA A 307 -3.75 8.41 -3.29
CA ALA A 307 -4.12 9.63 -2.60
C ALA A 307 -4.45 9.35 -1.12
N TRP A 308 -5.22 8.29 -0.86
CA TRP A 308 -5.57 7.86 0.49
C TRP A 308 -4.33 7.41 1.28
N TRP A 309 -3.52 6.52 0.70
CA TRP A 309 -2.35 5.92 1.32
C TRP A 309 -1.30 6.97 1.73
N LYS A 310 -0.99 7.89 0.82
CA LYS A 310 -0.07 9.00 1.10
C LYS A 310 -0.58 9.90 2.21
N LYS A 311 -1.86 10.27 2.16
CA LYS A 311 -2.45 11.26 3.07
C LYS A 311 -2.71 10.72 4.48
N HIS A 312 -2.99 9.43 4.63
CA HIS A 312 -3.52 8.91 5.88
C HIS A 312 -2.61 7.94 6.61
N LEU A 313 -1.65 7.36 5.93
CA LEU A 313 -0.61 6.53 6.54
C LEU A 313 0.76 7.22 6.57
N GLU A 314 0.81 8.52 6.25
CA GLU A 314 2.01 9.37 6.32
C GLU A 314 3.24 8.77 5.61
N VAL A 315 3.00 7.98 4.53
CA VAL A 315 4.07 7.23 3.86
C VAL A 315 5.10 8.13 3.15
N TYR A 316 4.82 9.41 3.02
CA TYR A 316 5.75 10.40 2.47
C TYR A 316 6.68 11.02 3.54
N HIS A 317 6.42 10.83 4.82
CA HIS A 317 7.36 11.16 5.89
C HIS A 317 8.39 10.04 6.02
N LEU A 318 9.44 10.12 5.18
CA LEU A 318 10.42 9.06 5.06
C LEU A 318 11.28 8.95 6.32
N ILE A 319 11.26 7.78 6.96
CA ILE A 319 12.08 7.45 8.14
C ILE A 319 13.52 7.08 7.76
N SER A 320 13.80 6.84 6.49
CA SER A 320 15.11 6.45 5.98
C SER A 320 15.44 7.20 4.68
N ARG A 321 16.74 7.44 4.46
CA ARG A 321 17.28 7.97 3.20
C ARG A 321 17.79 6.87 2.27
N ASN A 322 17.90 5.65 2.76
CA ASN A 322 18.35 4.48 2.01
C ASN A 322 17.18 3.89 1.22
N PRO A 323 17.36 3.45 -0.05
CA PRO A 323 16.28 2.88 -0.87
C PRO A 323 15.63 1.66 -0.23
N HIS A 324 16.40 0.80 0.46
CA HIS A 324 15.87 -0.36 1.19
C HIS A 324 14.92 0.09 2.33
N GLY A 325 15.33 1.07 3.13
CA GLY A 325 14.52 1.57 4.23
C GLY A 325 13.27 2.30 3.77
N VAL A 326 13.33 3.02 2.64
CA VAL A 326 12.15 3.60 2.00
C VAL A 326 11.19 2.51 1.54
N LEU A 327 11.69 1.50 0.82
CA LEU A 327 10.86 0.35 0.39
C LEU A 327 10.20 -0.34 1.58
N LEU A 328 10.96 -0.58 2.65
CA LEU A 328 10.48 -1.22 3.87
C LEU A 328 9.33 -0.43 4.51
N GLN A 329 9.48 0.88 4.63
CA GLN A 329 8.41 1.76 5.15
C GLN A 329 7.16 1.73 4.27
N LEU A 330 7.32 1.78 2.95
CA LEU A 330 6.20 1.73 2.03
C LEU A 330 5.46 0.39 2.12
N LEU A 331 6.19 -0.73 2.21
CA LEU A 331 5.60 -2.06 2.42
C LEU A 331 4.85 -2.15 3.75
N ALA A 332 5.42 -1.61 4.83
CA ALA A 332 4.75 -1.55 6.12
C ALA A 332 3.45 -0.72 6.06
N GLY A 333 3.43 0.36 5.27
CA GLY A 333 2.21 1.11 4.99
C GLY A 333 1.16 0.27 4.26
N LEU A 334 1.56 -0.62 3.32
CA LEU A 334 0.63 -1.56 2.67
C LEU A 334 0.11 -2.60 3.66
N VAL A 335 0.98 -3.16 4.50
CA VAL A 335 0.58 -4.09 5.57
C VAL A 335 -0.46 -3.43 6.49
N THR A 336 -0.17 -2.20 6.94
CA THR A 336 -1.11 -1.43 7.80
C THR A 336 -2.45 -1.22 7.11
N TYR A 337 -2.47 -0.88 5.81
CA TYR A 337 -3.71 -0.75 5.05
C TYR A 337 -4.52 -2.06 5.03
N LEU A 338 -3.87 -3.19 4.73
CA LEU A 338 -4.52 -4.50 4.68
C LEU A 338 -5.08 -4.91 6.05
N LEU A 339 -4.36 -4.64 7.13
CA LEU A 339 -4.83 -4.87 8.49
C LEU A 339 -6.07 -4.01 8.81
N LEU A 340 -6.07 -2.74 8.41
CA LEU A 340 -7.22 -1.86 8.56
C LEU A 340 -8.42 -2.34 7.74
N VAL A 341 -8.21 -2.82 6.51
CA VAL A 341 -9.29 -3.41 5.69
C VAL A 341 -9.91 -4.61 6.40
N LEU A 342 -9.08 -5.54 6.90
CA LEU A 342 -9.56 -6.70 7.66
C LEU A 342 -10.33 -6.28 8.91
N TYR A 343 -9.77 -5.38 9.71
CA TYR A 343 -10.37 -4.88 10.94
C TYR A 343 -11.74 -4.23 10.67
N PHE A 344 -11.81 -3.27 9.72
CA PHE A 344 -13.06 -2.58 9.43
C PHE A 344 -14.11 -3.48 8.80
N HIS A 345 -13.69 -4.43 7.96
CA HIS A 345 -14.63 -5.40 7.41
C HIS A 345 -15.22 -6.29 8.51
N GLN A 346 -14.41 -6.75 9.46
CA GLN A 346 -14.86 -7.56 10.58
C GLN A 346 -15.78 -6.79 11.56
N GLN A 347 -15.46 -5.53 11.84
CA GLN A 347 -16.19 -4.73 12.83
C GLN A 347 -17.40 -4.00 12.24
N TYR A 348 -17.35 -3.60 10.97
CA TYR A 348 -18.33 -2.66 10.41
C TYR A 348 -18.87 -3.08 9.03
N GLY A 349 -18.34 -4.14 8.40
CA GLY A 349 -18.71 -4.56 7.06
C GLY A 349 -18.32 -3.57 5.94
N GLU A 350 -17.40 -2.63 6.22
CA GLU A 350 -16.99 -1.56 5.30
C GLU A 350 -15.47 -1.47 5.15
N ARG A 351 -15.01 -0.72 4.14
CA ARG A 351 -13.59 -0.40 3.94
C ARG A 351 -13.14 0.74 4.84
N PRO A 352 -11.82 0.86 5.13
CA PRO A 352 -11.30 1.94 5.96
C PRO A 352 -11.58 3.31 5.33
N SER A 353 -12.15 4.21 6.11
CA SER A 353 -12.30 5.63 5.79
C SER A 353 -11.46 6.48 6.74
N LEU A 354 -11.18 7.73 6.35
CA LEU A 354 -10.45 8.66 7.22
C LEU A 354 -11.12 8.82 8.61
N ARG A 355 -12.44 8.92 8.61
CA ARG A 355 -13.22 9.04 9.85
C ARG A 355 -13.01 7.82 10.75
N ARG A 356 -13.07 6.60 10.17
CA ARG A 356 -12.90 5.34 10.91
C ARG A 356 -11.46 5.19 11.41
N LEU A 357 -10.48 5.55 10.60
CA LEU A 357 -9.07 5.53 11.01
C LEU A 357 -8.82 6.43 12.23
N ARG A 358 -9.37 7.66 12.23
CA ARG A 358 -9.30 8.57 13.39
C ARG A 358 -9.99 8.00 14.62
N GLN A 359 -11.12 7.30 14.46
CA GLN A 359 -11.81 6.63 15.57
C GLN A 359 -10.94 5.50 16.15
N VAL A 360 -10.34 4.66 15.32
CA VAL A 360 -9.43 3.58 15.77
C VAL A 360 -8.24 4.15 16.55
N ARG A 361 -7.55 5.16 16.02
CA ARG A 361 -6.44 5.83 16.72
C ARG A 361 -6.86 6.37 18.09
N ARG A 362 -8.00 7.07 18.13
CA ARG A 362 -8.53 7.61 19.38
C ARG A 362 -8.84 6.49 20.38
N GLN A 363 -9.44 5.41 19.91
CA GLN A 363 -9.79 4.28 20.75
C GLN A 363 -8.54 3.60 21.32
N ILE A 364 -7.52 3.35 20.51
CA ILE A 364 -6.23 2.79 20.95
C ILE A 364 -5.64 3.65 22.06
N ARG A 365 -5.53 4.97 21.84
CA ARG A 365 -4.98 5.90 22.86
C ARG A 365 -5.80 5.93 24.16
N GLN A 366 -7.12 5.89 24.08
CA GLN A 366 -7.98 5.84 25.26
C GLN A 366 -7.82 4.54 26.03
N GLU A 367 -7.77 3.40 25.33
CA GLU A 367 -7.57 2.09 25.95
C GLU A 367 -6.21 2.04 26.68
N THR A 368 -5.14 2.48 26.00
CA THR A 368 -3.79 2.52 26.59
C THR A 368 -3.74 3.42 27.83
N ALA A 369 -4.35 4.61 27.76
CA ALA A 369 -4.38 5.52 28.91
C ALA A 369 -5.13 4.92 30.10
N ILE A 370 -6.29 4.28 29.87
CA ILE A 370 -7.08 3.62 30.92
C ILE A 370 -6.29 2.45 31.51
N ALA A 371 -5.68 1.60 30.67
CA ALA A 371 -4.89 0.47 31.13
C ALA A 371 -3.71 0.93 31.99
N TYR A 372 -2.98 1.97 31.56
CA TYR A 372 -1.88 2.55 32.33
C TYR A 372 -2.33 2.98 33.73
N LEU A 373 -3.42 3.73 33.83
CA LEU A 373 -3.95 4.22 35.10
C LEU A 373 -4.41 3.09 36.02
N THR A 374 -4.98 2.04 35.45
CA THR A 374 -5.41 0.83 36.19
C THR A 374 -4.21 0.06 36.74
N ILE A 375 -3.15 -0.11 35.94
CA ILE A 375 -1.92 -0.82 36.36
C ILE A 375 -1.21 -0.10 37.51
N TYR A 376 -1.19 1.23 37.47
CA TYR A 376 -0.50 2.04 38.49
C TYR A 376 -1.39 2.51 39.65
N ASN A 377 -2.61 1.95 39.79
CA ASN A 377 -3.56 2.34 40.82
C ASN A 377 -3.78 3.87 40.93
N MET A 378 -3.69 4.59 39.83
CA MET A 378 -3.92 6.03 39.79
C MET A 378 -5.43 6.34 39.86
N ASP A 379 -5.81 7.42 40.55
CA ASP A 379 -7.20 7.82 40.73
C ASP A 379 -7.93 8.00 39.38
N ILE A 380 -9.09 7.39 39.22
CA ILE A 380 -9.95 7.45 38.04
C ILE A 380 -10.29 8.91 37.65
N LEU A 381 -10.33 9.82 38.64
CA LEU A 381 -10.56 11.24 38.38
C LEU A 381 -9.41 11.88 37.59
N LEU A 382 -8.16 11.51 37.90
CA LEU A 382 -6.96 11.94 37.15
C LEU A 382 -6.99 11.39 35.73
N ALA A 383 -7.48 10.16 35.56
CA ALA A 383 -7.70 9.52 34.26
C ALA A 383 -8.65 10.33 33.37
N LEU A 384 -9.78 10.73 33.92
CA LEU A 384 -10.77 11.53 33.20
C LEU A 384 -10.23 12.92 32.83
N ILE A 385 -9.45 13.55 33.68
CA ILE A 385 -8.82 14.86 33.40
C ILE A 385 -7.79 14.74 32.25
N LEU A 386 -6.98 13.68 32.23
CA LEU A 386 -6.02 13.43 31.15
C LEU A 386 -6.71 13.11 29.82
N ILE A 387 -7.74 12.27 29.83
CA ILE A 387 -8.54 11.94 28.64
C ILE A 387 -9.23 13.19 28.08
N LEU A 388 -9.82 14.03 28.93
CA LEU A 388 -10.47 15.27 28.51
C LEU A 388 -9.47 16.36 28.08
N GLY A 389 -8.27 16.40 28.66
CA GLY A 389 -7.18 17.28 28.27
C GLY A 389 -6.64 16.96 26.86
N TYR A 390 -6.46 15.67 26.55
CA TYR A 390 -6.09 15.22 25.20
C TYR A 390 -7.14 15.55 24.15
N GLN A 391 -8.44 15.52 24.50
CA GLN A 391 -9.51 15.91 23.57
C GLN A 391 -9.47 17.41 23.20
N ARG A 392 -8.99 18.28 24.08
CA ARG A 392 -8.84 19.71 23.79
C ARG A 392 -7.67 20.03 22.86
N GLN A 393 -6.55 19.32 22.98
CA GLN A 393 -5.39 19.51 22.10
C GLN A 393 -5.58 18.90 20.71
N ALA A 394 -6.44 17.89 20.55
CA ALA A 394 -6.73 17.27 19.24
C ALA A 394 -7.77 18.04 18.43
N ASN A 395 -8.42 19.05 19.00
CA ASN A 395 -9.44 19.89 18.35
C ASN A 395 -8.97 21.34 18.12
N SER A 396 -7.73 21.67 18.49
CA SER A 396 -7.02 22.91 18.15
C SER A 396 -5.99 22.65 17.04
#